data_57180350ef89e0a4717a53eadc110659
#
_entry.id   57180350ef89e0a4717a53eadc110659
#
_cell.length_a   1.000
_cell.length_b   1.000
_cell.length_c   1.000
_cell.angle_alpha   90.00
_cell.angle_beta   90.00
_cell.angle_gamma   90.00
#
_symmetry.space_group_name_H-M   'P 1'
#
loop_
_entity.id
_entity.type
_entity.pdbx_description
1 polymer ?
#
loop_
_entity_poly.entity_id
_entity_poly.type
_entity_poly.pdbx_seq_one_letter_code
_entity_poly.pdbx_strand_id
1 'polypeptide(L)'
;MEKFEIYKLKAAGLSNEQVLRVLAYCKKEQSYPSLEEMARLARCRSIIRFVEQYRQLDEEQLRKEFERFPSLSIFDPDYPESLMQIYNPPVLLFYQGNLNLLAEPKIAVVGARETTREGVRSVEKIIKELGNELVIVSGLAKGIDATAHYASIRNGGKTIGVIGTGLDVFYPKSNQRLQAHMGEHHLILSEYGPG
;
A
#
# COMPACT_ATOMS: atom_id res chain seq x y z
N MET A 1 5.06 -7.32 -17.34
CA MET A 1 6.19 -6.61 -16.69
C MET A 1 6.32 -7.16 -15.29
N GLU A 2 7.53 -7.47 -14.87
CA GLU A 2 7.81 -7.98 -13.53
C GLU A 2 7.61 -6.89 -12.46
N LYS A 3 7.30 -7.31 -11.23
CA LYS A 3 7.05 -6.38 -10.10
C LYS A 3 8.25 -5.47 -9.81
N PHE A 4 9.46 -6.02 -9.92
CA PHE A 4 10.68 -5.23 -9.72
C PHE A 4 10.86 -4.14 -10.78
N GLU A 5 10.49 -4.41 -12.04
CA GLU A 5 10.50 -3.37 -13.08
C GLU A 5 9.49 -2.25 -12.80
N ILE A 6 8.30 -2.60 -12.29
CA ILE A 6 7.31 -1.60 -11.83
C ILE A 6 7.91 -0.76 -10.69
N TYR A 7 8.61 -1.39 -9.75
CA TYR A 7 9.28 -0.70 -8.65
C TYR A 7 10.36 0.26 -9.14
N LYS A 8 11.20 -0.15 -10.11
CA LYS A 8 12.21 0.73 -10.73
C LYS A 8 11.59 1.95 -11.41
N LEU A 9 10.47 1.76 -12.13
CA LEU A 9 9.76 2.88 -12.75
C LEU A 9 9.24 3.88 -11.70
N LYS A 10 8.73 3.38 -10.58
CA LYS A 10 8.31 4.21 -9.43
C LYS A 10 9.50 4.94 -8.81
N ALA A 11 10.62 4.26 -8.59
CA ALA A 11 11.86 4.83 -8.06
C ALA A 11 12.45 5.91 -8.99
N ALA A 12 12.31 5.74 -10.31
CA ALA A 12 12.67 6.75 -11.31
C ALA A 12 11.67 7.94 -11.38
N GLY A 13 10.67 7.98 -10.48
CA GLY A 13 9.76 9.12 -10.32
C GLY A 13 8.45 9.06 -11.11
N LEU A 14 8.08 7.92 -11.69
CA LEU A 14 6.78 7.80 -12.35
C LEU A 14 5.63 7.66 -11.34
N SER A 15 4.54 8.36 -11.58
CA SER A 15 3.28 8.18 -10.85
C SER A 15 2.59 6.86 -11.23
N ASN A 16 1.60 6.42 -10.45
CA ASN A 16 0.80 5.23 -10.79
C ASN A 16 0.19 5.35 -12.18
N GLU A 17 -0.45 6.49 -12.48
CA GLU A 17 -1.05 6.76 -13.79
C GLU A 17 -0.02 6.63 -14.93
N GLN A 18 1.19 7.14 -14.74
CA GLN A 18 2.27 7.06 -15.73
C GLN A 18 2.74 5.61 -15.95
N VAL A 19 2.91 4.86 -14.87
CA VAL A 19 3.26 3.44 -14.95
C VAL A 19 2.14 2.65 -15.64
N LEU A 20 0.87 2.91 -15.32
CA LEU A 20 -0.28 2.24 -15.96
C LEU A 20 -0.28 2.41 -17.49
N ARG A 21 0.10 3.58 -18.01
CA ARG A 21 0.21 3.79 -19.46
C ARG A 21 1.28 2.91 -20.09
N VAL A 22 2.44 2.77 -19.43
CA VAL A 22 3.51 1.87 -19.90
C VAL A 22 3.06 0.41 -19.85
N LEU A 23 2.40 0.01 -18.75
CA LEU A 23 1.88 -1.35 -18.58
C LEU A 23 0.80 -1.71 -19.61
N ALA A 24 -0.07 -0.77 -19.94
CA ALA A 24 -1.10 -0.95 -20.98
C ALA A 24 -0.47 -1.21 -22.35
N TYR A 25 0.59 -0.50 -22.70
CA TYR A 25 1.36 -0.74 -23.91
C TYR A 25 2.01 -2.13 -23.89
N CYS A 26 2.73 -2.48 -22.83
CA CYS A 26 3.37 -3.79 -22.70
C CYS A 26 2.38 -4.95 -22.84
N LYS A 27 1.18 -4.80 -22.26
CA LYS A 27 0.11 -5.81 -22.37
C LYS A 27 -0.42 -5.94 -23.79
N LYS A 28 -0.58 -4.83 -24.52
CA LYS A 28 -1.10 -4.80 -25.89
C LYS A 28 -0.08 -5.35 -26.88
N GLU A 29 1.14 -4.85 -26.83
CA GLU A 29 2.19 -5.16 -27.82
C GLU A 29 3.00 -6.42 -27.46
N GLN A 30 2.79 -7.02 -26.27
CA GLN A 30 3.53 -8.18 -25.76
C GLN A 30 5.06 -7.98 -25.79
N SER A 31 5.51 -6.74 -25.65
CA SER A 31 6.91 -6.33 -25.74
C SER A 31 7.26 -5.24 -24.72
N TYR A 32 8.55 -5.11 -24.41
CA TYR A 32 9.07 -4.05 -23.56
C TYR A 32 9.56 -2.88 -24.43
N PRO A 33 9.03 -1.67 -24.25
CA PRO A 33 9.51 -0.48 -24.94
C PRO A 33 10.90 -0.04 -24.41
N SER A 34 11.63 0.73 -25.21
CA SER A 34 12.86 1.38 -24.76
C SER A 34 12.58 2.40 -23.66
N LEU A 35 13.60 2.83 -22.88
CA LEU A 35 13.41 3.84 -21.84
C LEU A 35 12.85 5.17 -22.38
N GLU A 36 13.33 5.57 -23.55
CA GLU A 36 12.85 6.78 -24.23
C GLU A 36 11.37 6.64 -24.66
N GLU A 37 10.97 5.45 -25.08
CA GLU A 37 9.59 5.13 -25.45
C GLU A 37 8.70 5.04 -24.19
N MET A 38 9.18 4.42 -23.10
CA MET A 38 8.49 4.44 -21.80
C MET A 38 8.22 5.88 -21.34
N ALA A 39 9.20 6.78 -21.46
CA ALA A 39 9.04 8.18 -21.12
C ALA A 39 7.95 8.89 -21.95
N ARG A 40 7.87 8.57 -23.25
CA ARG A 40 6.81 9.11 -24.14
C ARG A 40 5.44 8.56 -23.76
N LEU A 41 5.32 7.26 -23.56
CA LEU A 41 4.08 6.58 -23.14
C LEU A 41 3.59 7.10 -21.80
N ALA A 42 4.50 7.29 -20.85
CA ALA A 42 4.22 7.87 -19.54
C ALA A 42 3.89 9.38 -19.60
N ARG A 43 4.07 10.03 -20.76
CA ARG A 43 3.92 11.48 -20.94
C ARG A 43 4.80 12.27 -19.95
N CYS A 44 6.06 11.86 -19.81
CA CYS A 44 7.03 12.57 -18.99
C CYS A 44 7.25 13.99 -19.52
N ARG A 45 7.37 14.97 -18.61
CA ARG A 45 7.69 16.36 -18.99
C ARG A 45 9.07 16.48 -19.65
N SER A 46 10.02 15.63 -19.26
CA SER A 46 11.36 15.53 -19.82
C SER A 46 11.75 14.08 -19.95
N ILE A 47 11.93 13.64 -21.20
CA ILE A 47 12.39 12.28 -21.54
C ILE A 47 13.82 12.10 -21.01
N ILE A 48 14.70 13.07 -21.26
CA ILE A 48 16.11 13.03 -20.86
C ILE A 48 16.22 12.83 -19.35
N ARG A 49 15.52 13.65 -18.56
CA ARG A 49 15.56 13.55 -17.10
C ARG A 49 15.09 12.18 -16.59
N PHE A 50 14.01 11.63 -17.13
CA PHE A 50 13.53 10.31 -16.73
C PHE A 50 14.58 9.22 -17.05
N VAL A 51 15.13 9.23 -18.26
CA VAL A 51 16.14 8.25 -18.68
C VAL A 51 17.40 8.33 -17.81
N GLU A 52 17.85 9.55 -17.49
CA GLU A 52 18.97 9.76 -16.57
C GLU A 52 18.68 9.25 -15.17
N GLN A 53 17.52 9.59 -14.60
CA GLN A 53 17.09 9.10 -13.29
C GLN A 53 17.02 7.58 -13.25
N TYR A 54 16.44 6.96 -14.27
CA TYR A 54 16.35 5.51 -14.34
C TYR A 54 17.74 4.84 -14.44
N ARG A 55 18.65 5.37 -15.25
CA ARG A 55 20.02 4.85 -15.41
C ARG A 55 20.90 5.06 -14.18
N GLN A 56 20.58 6.04 -13.34
CA GLN A 56 21.30 6.33 -12.08
C GLN A 56 20.81 5.48 -10.91
N LEU A 57 19.74 4.67 -11.07
CA LEU A 57 19.29 3.77 -10.02
C LEU A 57 20.39 2.75 -9.69
N ASP A 58 20.71 2.62 -8.42
CA ASP A 58 21.49 1.48 -7.92
C ASP A 58 20.58 0.26 -7.88
N GLU A 59 20.66 -0.54 -8.93
CA GLU A 59 19.78 -1.69 -9.11
C GLU A 59 19.99 -2.76 -8.03
N GLU A 60 21.22 -2.93 -7.54
CA GLU A 60 21.53 -3.91 -6.50
C GLU A 60 20.91 -3.48 -5.16
N GLN A 61 21.10 -2.22 -4.78
CA GLN A 61 20.51 -1.66 -3.58
C GLN A 61 18.97 -1.67 -3.66
N LEU A 62 18.41 -1.24 -4.79
CA LEU A 62 16.97 -1.19 -5.00
C LEU A 62 16.33 -2.59 -4.95
N ARG A 63 17.03 -3.62 -5.45
CA ARG A 63 16.57 -5.01 -5.37
C ARG A 63 16.56 -5.51 -3.93
N LYS A 64 17.61 -5.23 -3.16
CA LYS A 64 17.67 -5.56 -1.73
C LYS A 64 16.52 -4.91 -0.95
N GLU A 65 16.20 -3.66 -1.26
CA GLU A 65 15.06 -2.96 -0.66
C GLU A 65 13.74 -3.61 -1.06
N PHE A 66 13.53 -3.85 -2.36
CA PHE A 66 12.31 -4.45 -2.88
C PHE A 66 12.02 -5.83 -2.28
N GLU A 67 13.05 -6.66 -2.09
CA GLU A 67 12.93 -8.03 -1.58
C GLU A 67 12.69 -8.11 -0.06
N ARG A 68 12.79 -7.00 0.68
CA ARG A 68 12.54 -6.98 2.13
C ARG A 68 11.12 -7.29 2.53
N PHE A 69 10.16 -6.98 1.65
CA PHE A 69 8.73 -7.26 1.87
C PHE A 69 8.09 -7.84 0.62
N PRO A 70 7.13 -8.74 0.79
CA PRO A 70 6.35 -9.23 -0.33
C PRO A 70 5.51 -8.10 -0.93
N SER A 71 5.20 -8.23 -2.22
CA SER A 71 4.45 -7.22 -2.95
C SER A 71 3.36 -7.82 -3.84
N LEU A 72 2.32 -7.03 -4.08
CA LEU A 72 1.26 -7.27 -5.06
C LEU A 72 1.35 -6.24 -6.17
N SER A 73 1.33 -6.67 -7.40
CA SER A 73 1.08 -5.79 -8.55
C SER A 73 -0.40 -5.79 -8.92
N ILE A 74 -0.82 -4.78 -9.65
CA ILE A 74 -2.20 -4.67 -10.16
C ILE A 74 -2.63 -5.87 -11.05
N PHE A 75 -1.69 -6.73 -11.46
CA PHE A 75 -1.95 -7.93 -12.27
C PHE A 75 -2.00 -9.22 -11.47
N ASP A 76 -1.69 -9.17 -10.17
CA ASP A 76 -1.75 -10.37 -9.34
C ASP A 76 -3.21 -10.76 -9.06
N PRO A 77 -3.52 -12.07 -9.04
CA PRO A 77 -4.87 -12.55 -8.76
C PRO A 77 -5.44 -12.09 -7.40
N ASP A 78 -4.56 -11.90 -6.42
CA ASP A 78 -4.93 -11.47 -5.07
C ASP A 78 -5.07 -9.94 -4.94
N TYR A 79 -4.83 -9.18 -6.03
CA TYR A 79 -5.02 -7.73 -5.99
C TYR A 79 -6.51 -7.39 -5.90
N PRO A 80 -6.94 -6.54 -4.93
CA PRO A 80 -8.37 -6.26 -4.72
C PRO A 80 -9.03 -5.64 -5.95
N GLU A 81 -10.07 -6.27 -6.48
CA GLU A 81 -10.82 -5.78 -7.64
C GLU A 81 -11.39 -4.37 -7.39
N SER A 82 -11.92 -4.13 -6.19
CA SER A 82 -12.43 -2.81 -5.80
C SER A 82 -11.37 -1.72 -5.87
N LEU A 83 -10.10 -2.06 -5.62
CA LEU A 83 -9.00 -1.11 -5.71
C LEU A 83 -8.58 -0.84 -7.16
N MET A 84 -8.80 -1.80 -8.08
CA MET A 84 -8.57 -1.58 -9.52
C MET A 84 -9.55 -0.56 -10.12
N GLN A 85 -10.72 -0.39 -9.50
CA GLN A 85 -11.80 0.47 -10.02
C GLN A 85 -11.66 1.95 -9.61
N ILE A 86 -10.74 2.29 -8.71
CA ILE A 86 -10.53 3.70 -8.34
C ILE A 86 -9.82 4.45 -9.47
N TYR A 87 -9.95 5.78 -9.47
CA TYR A 87 -9.39 6.66 -10.52
C TYR A 87 -7.87 6.48 -10.75
N ASN A 88 -7.10 6.25 -9.67
CA ASN A 88 -5.64 6.09 -9.74
C ASN A 88 -5.19 4.90 -8.88
N PRO A 89 -5.42 3.67 -9.36
CA PRO A 89 -5.11 2.48 -8.58
C PRO A 89 -3.60 2.34 -8.35
N PRO A 90 -3.17 1.93 -7.15
CA PRO A 90 -1.79 1.57 -6.88
C PRO A 90 -1.31 0.47 -7.82
N VAL A 91 -0.22 0.70 -8.56
CA VAL A 91 0.33 -0.31 -9.47
C VAL A 91 1.10 -1.41 -8.74
N LEU A 92 1.58 -1.08 -7.54
CA LEU A 92 2.34 -1.96 -6.66
C LEU A 92 1.99 -1.65 -5.22
N LEU A 93 1.75 -2.71 -4.42
CA LEU A 93 1.52 -2.64 -2.98
C LEU A 93 2.50 -3.57 -2.29
N PHE A 94 3.20 -3.06 -1.29
CA PHE A 94 3.95 -3.87 -0.34
C PHE A 94 3.03 -4.29 0.80
N TYR A 95 3.27 -5.48 1.35
CA TYR A 95 2.45 -5.96 2.46
C TYR A 95 3.26 -6.72 3.50
N GLN A 96 2.71 -6.78 4.70
CA GLN A 96 3.22 -7.60 5.79
C GLN A 96 2.02 -8.22 6.53
N GLY A 97 2.08 -9.53 6.76
CA GLY A 97 1.03 -10.27 7.46
C GLY A 97 0.14 -11.11 6.54
N ASN A 98 -1.10 -11.31 6.97
CA ASN A 98 -2.04 -12.24 6.35
C ASN A 98 -2.81 -11.61 5.18
N LEU A 99 -2.37 -11.91 3.96
CA LEU A 99 -2.97 -11.39 2.73
C LEU A 99 -4.44 -11.84 2.51
N ASN A 100 -4.83 -12.99 3.06
CA ASN A 100 -6.20 -13.52 2.90
C ASN A 100 -7.27 -12.57 3.45
N LEU A 101 -6.90 -11.64 4.34
CA LEU A 101 -7.82 -10.61 4.84
C LEU A 101 -8.35 -9.69 3.75
N LEU A 102 -7.68 -9.61 2.59
CA LEU A 102 -8.17 -8.84 1.44
C LEU A 102 -9.42 -9.43 0.80
N ALA A 103 -9.67 -10.72 0.95
CA ALA A 103 -10.87 -11.37 0.43
C ALA A 103 -12.08 -11.25 1.37
N GLU A 104 -11.86 -10.92 2.64
CA GLU A 104 -12.94 -10.86 3.64
C GLU A 104 -13.76 -9.57 3.53
N PRO A 105 -15.05 -9.58 3.96
CA PRO A 105 -15.85 -8.36 4.07
C PRO A 105 -15.19 -7.37 5.02
N LYS A 106 -15.17 -6.10 4.66
CA LYS A 106 -14.43 -5.09 5.42
C LYS A 106 -15.13 -3.74 5.48
N ILE A 107 -14.83 -2.97 6.51
CA ILE A 107 -15.31 -1.60 6.70
C ILE A 107 -14.17 -0.68 7.09
N ALA A 108 -14.11 0.51 6.51
CA ALA A 108 -13.14 1.52 6.87
C ALA A 108 -13.62 2.33 8.07
N VAL A 109 -12.73 2.52 9.05
CA VAL A 109 -12.95 3.39 10.21
C VAL A 109 -11.84 4.42 10.25
N VAL A 110 -12.18 5.68 10.03
CA VAL A 110 -11.23 6.80 9.97
C VAL A 110 -11.73 7.97 10.81
N GLY A 111 -10.82 8.79 11.30
CA GLY A 111 -11.21 9.95 12.07
C GLY A 111 -10.06 10.83 12.55
N ALA A 112 -10.36 11.70 13.53
CA ALA A 112 -9.41 12.68 14.03
C ALA A 112 -8.17 12.03 14.68
N ARG A 113 -7.01 12.64 14.45
CA ARG A 113 -5.74 12.25 15.10
C ARG A 113 -5.72 12.67 16.57
N GLU A 114 -6.35 13.80 16.89
CA GLU A 114 -6.62 14.24 18.25
C GLU A 114 -8.09 13.98 18.55
N THR A 115 -8.35 13.03 19.43
CA THR A 115 -9.70 12.56 19.70
C THR A 115 -10.10 12.82 21.14
N THR A 116 -11.39 13.01 21.37
CA THR A 116 -11.98 13.12 22.72
C THR A 116 -12.19 11.73 23.32
N ARG A 117 -12.34 11.66 24.65
CA ARG A 117 -12.71 10.40 25.34
C ARG A 117 -14.04 9.83 24.82
N GLU A 118 -14.96 10.69 24.43
CA GLU A 118 -16.26 10.30 23.87
C GLU A 118 -16.10 9.69 22.49
N GLY A 119 -15.27 10.29 21.62
CA GLY A 119 -14.94 9.71 20.29
C GLY A 119 -14.33 8.31 20.40
N VAL A 120 -13.38 8.11 21.33
CA VAL A 120 -12.80 6.80 21.60
C VAL A 120 -13.88 5.77 22.00
N ARG A 121 -14.72 6.11 22.99
CA ARG A 121 -15.81 5.23 23.46
C ARG A 121 -16.79 4.89 22.36
N SER A 122 -17.13 5.85 21.51
CA SER A 122 -18.04 5.63 20.37
C SER A 122 -17.48 4.63 19.38
N VAL A 123 -16.18 4.74 19.00
CA VAL A 123 -15.52 3.79 18.11
C VAL A 123 -15.45 2.40 18.75
N GLU A 124 -15.04 2.30 20.03
CA GLU A 124 -14.97 1.02 20.74
C GLU A 124 -16.34 0.33 20.78
N LYS A 125 -17.41 1.09 21.03
CA LYS A 125 -18.79 0.60 21.04
C LYS A 125 -19.21 0.10 19.66
N ILE A 126 -19.02 0.90 18.61
CA ILE A 126 -19.38 0.54 17.24
C ILE A 126 -18.67 -0.75 16.82
N ILE A 127 -17.35 -0.85 17.03
CA ILE A 127 -16.57 -2.03 16.63
C ILE A 127 -17.03 -3.28 17.41
N LYS A 128 -17.33 -3.12 18.69
CA LYS A 128 -17.88 -4.23 19.48
C LYS A 128 -19.25 -4.69 18.95
N GLU A 129 -20.12 -3.76 18.55
CA GLU A 129 -21.44 -4.06 17.98
C GLU A 129 -21.35 -4.69 16.58
N LEU A 130 -20.35 -4.31 15.76
CA LEU A 130 -20.08 -4.92 14.45
C LEU A 130 -19.62 -6.39 14.56
N GLY A 131 -19.08 -6.80 15.70
CA GLY A 131 -18.58 -8.15 15.92
C GLY A 131 -17.31 -8.45 15.11
N ASN A 132 -17.07 -9.74 14.84
CA ASN A 132 -15.85 -10.23 14.21
C ASN A 132 -16.03 -10.63 12.73
N GLU A 133 -17.20 -10.38 12.15
CA GLU A 133 -17.53 -10.75 10.76
C GLU A 133 -16.92 -9.76 9.75
N LEU A 134 -16.58 -8.55 10.20
CA LEU A 134 -15.99 -7.51 9.36
C LEU A 134 -14.54 -7.25 9.74
N VAL A 135 -13.70 -7.17 8.72
CA VAL A 135 -12.32 -6.70 8.87
C VAL A 135 -12.32 -5.17 9.00
N ILE A 136 -11.71 -4.64 10.03
CA ILE A 136 -11.58 -3.20 10.23
C ILE A 136 -10.38 -2.67 9.44
N VAL A 137 -10.60 -1.73 8.53
CA VAL A 137 -9.55 -1.07 7.74
C VAL A 137 -9.33 0.33 8.26
N SER A 138 -8.07 0.70 8.55
CA SER A 138 -7.73 2.05 8.98
C SER A 138 -6.27 2.41 8.67
N GLY A 139 -5.88 3.68 8.91
CA GLY A 139 -4.59 4.23 8.48
C GLY A 139 -3.46 4.12 9.50
N LEU A 140 -3.63 3.44 10.62
CA LEU A 140 -2.63 3.35 11.70
C LEU A 140 -2.17 4.71 12.28
N ALA A 141 -2.87 5.81 12.00
CA ALA A 141 -2.59 7.12 12.55
C ALA A 141 -2.92 7.17 14.06
N LYS A 142 -2.52 8.27 14.72
CA LYS A 142 -2.98 8.56 16.10
C LYS A 142 -4.50 8.71 16.13
N GLY A 143 -5.08 8.54 17.32
CA GLY A 143 -6.50 8.84 17.58
C GLY A 143 -7.43 7.73 17.11
N ILE A 144 -8.41 8.06 16.29
CA ILE A 144 -9.48 7.14 15.88
C ILE A 144 -8.93 5.90 15.18
N ASP A 145 -7.94 6.04 14.29
CA ASP A 145 -7.36 4.92 13.55
C ASP A 145 -6.76 3.87 14.50
N ALA A 146 -5.88 4.30 15.41
CA ALA A 146 -5.30 3.39 16.41
C ALA A 146 -6.37 2.80 17.33
N THR A 147 -7.37 3.58 17.73
CA THR A 147 -8.50 3.10 18.54
C THR A 147 -9.25 1.99 17.82
N ALA A 148 -9.52 2.16 16.53
CA ALA A 148 -10.22 1.18 15.72
C ALA A 148 -9.46 -0.16 15.64
N HIS A 149 -8.15 -0.11 15.37
CA HIS A 149 -7.31 -1.30 15.36
C HIS A 149 -7.29 -1.99 16.73
N TYR A 150 -7.04 -1.24 17.81
CA TYR A 150 -7.04 -1.81 19.17
C TYR A 150 -8.38 -2.39 19.57
N ALA A 151 -9.50 -1.74 19.22
CA ALA A 151 -10.82 -2.24 19.53
C ALA A 151 -11.11 -3.55 18.79
N SER A 152 -10.78 -3.63 17.48
CA SER A 152 -10.90 -4.86 16.70
C SER A 152 -10.09 -6.01 17.34
N ILE A 153 -8.80 -5.78 17.60
CA ILE A 153 -7.89 -6.77 18.17
C ILE A 153 -8.39 -7.27 19.55
N ARG A 154 -8.77 -6.36 20.44
CA ARG A 154 -9.28 -6.71 21.78
C ARG A 154 -10.57 -7.54 21.76
N ASN A 155 -11.39 -7.35 20.73
CA ASN A 155 -12.61 -8.12 20.55
C ASN A 155 -12.40 -9.42 19.75
N GLY A 156 -11.15 -9.81 19.46
CA GLY A 156 -10.83 -11.02 18.67
C GLY A 156 -11.11 -10.87 17.17
N GLY A 157 -11.30 -9.64 16.70
CA GLY A 157 -11.53 -9.33 15.29
C GLY A 157 -10.25 -9.22 14.47
N LYS A 158 -10.41 -8.94 13.18
CA LYS A 158 -9.35 -8.80 12.20
C LYS A 158 -9.22 -7.36 11.74
N THR A 159 -8.00 -6.93 11.38
CA THR A 159 -7.79 -5.55 10.97
C THR A 159 -6.71 -5.42 9.89
N ILE A 160 -6.85 -4.41 9.03
CA ILE A 160 -5.91 -4.06 7.97
C ILE A 160 -5.45 -2.62 8.17
N GLY A 161 -4.14 -2.42 8.27
CA GLY A 161 -3.52 -1.10 8.27
C GLY A 161 -3.11 -0.68 6.87
N VAL A 162 -3.54 0.49 6.41
CA VAL A 162 -3.09 1.09 5.13
C VAL A 162 -2.26 2.32 5.46
N ILE A 163 -0.95 2.22 5.30
CA ILE A 163 -0.01 3.25 5.75
C ILE A 163 0.61 4.04 4.59
N GLY A 164 0.96 5.29 4.86
CA GLY A 164 1.59 6.20 3.91
C GLY A 164 3.11 6.29 4.02
N THR A 165 3.75 5.26 4.59
CA THR A 165 5.21 5.12 4.72
C THR A 165 5.64 3.73 4.31
N GLY A 166 6.94 3.49 4.11
CA GLY A 166 7.45 2.13 3.99
C GLY A 166 7.08 1.26 5.20
N LEU A 167 6.98 -0.04 5.00
CA LEU A 167 6.56 -0.99 6.05
C LEU A 167 7.57 -1.08 7.21
N ASP A 168 8.81 -0.69 6.99
CA ASP A 168 9.89 -0.61 7.96
C ASP A 168 9.93 0.73 8.72
N VAL A 169 9.06 1.68 8.37
CA VAL A 169 8.97 2.99 9.01
C VAL A 169 7.80 3.01 10.00
N PHE A 170 8.12 3.16 11.27
CA PHE A 170 7.10 3.28 12.32
C PHE A 170 6.64 4.73 12.49
N TYR A 171 5.47 5.03 11.91
CA TYR A 171 4.87 6.36 12.03
C TYR A 171 3.35 6.28 12.31
N PRO A 172 2.89 6.92 13.38
CA PRO A 172 3.66 7.60 14.43
C PRO A 172 4.40 6.59 15.33
N LYS A 173 5.52 6.99 15.92
CA LYS A 173 6.31 6.12 16.84
C LYS A 173 5.48 5.58 18.01
N SER A 174 4.45 6.30 18.46
CA SER A 174 3.54 5.84 19.50
C SER A 174 2.79 4.56 19.14
N ASN A 175 2.61 4.27 17.85
CA ASN A 175 1.89 3.11 17.34
C ASN A 175 2.83 1.98 16.86
N GLN A 176 4.14 2.09 17.13
CA GLN A 176 5.13 1.10 16.71
C GLN A 176 4.77 -0.33 17.15
N ARG A 177 4.35 -0.50 18.42
CA ARG A 177 3.94 -1.82 18.94
C ARG A 177 2.69 -2.36 18.26
N LEU A 178 1.74 -1.48 17.95
CA LEU A 178 0.53 -1.83 17.21
C LEU A 178 0.88 -2.25 15.80
N GLN A 179 1.71 -1.48 15.09
CA GLN A 179 2.15 -1.81 13.73
C GLN A 179 2.90 -3.15 13.70
N ALA A 180 3.83 -3.39 14.62
CA ALA A 180 4.55 -4.66 14.70
C ALA A 180 3.58 -5.84 14.92
N HIS A 181 2.67 -5.73 15.91
CA HIS A 181 1.67 -6.75 16.17
C HIS A 181 0.76 -7.03 14.95
N MET A 182 0.35 -5.98 14.26
CA MET A 182 -0.49 -6.13 13.07
C MET A 182 0.25 -6.79 11.91
N GLY A 183 1.53 -6.51 11.75
CA GLY A 183 2.37 -7.16 10.74
C GLY A 183 2.59 -8.66 11.00
N GLU A 184 2.46 -9.11 12.24
CA GLU A 184 2.58 -10.53 12.61
C GLU A 184 1.26 -11.29 12.56
N HIS A 185 0.15 -10.65 12.94
CA HIS A 185 -1.13 -11.34 13.18
C HIS A 185 -2.29 -10.87 12.29
N HIS A 186 -2.14 -9.74 11.62
CA HIS A 186 -3.17 -9.12 10.77
C HIS A 186 -2.59 -8.78 9.39
N LEU A 187 -2.89 -7.62 8.83
CA LEU A 187 -2.33 -7.19 7.55
C LEU A 187 -1.97 -5.70 7.58
N ILE A 188 -0.82 -5.37 7.01
CA ILE A 188 -0.44 -3.99 6.72
C ILE A 188 -0.13 -3.87 5.22
N LEU A 189 -0.60 -2.79 4.61
CA LEU A 189 -0.39 -2.46 3.20
C LEU A 189 0.27 -1.10 3.07
N SER A 190 1.13 -0.95 2.08
CA SER A 190 1.71 0.34 1.68
C SER A 190 1.98 0.41 0.19
N GLU A 191 1.77 1.60 -0.40
CA GLU A 191 2.24 1.91 -1.77
C GLU A 191 3.73 2.27 -1.81
N TYR A 192 4.34 2.50 -0.66
CA TYR A 192 5.73 2.94 -0.54
C TYR A 192 6.64 1.75 -0.29
N GLY A 193 7.75 1.71 -1.01
CA GLY A 193 8.82 0.76 -0.76
C GLY A 193 9.49 0.99 0.60
N PRO A 194 10.32 0.05 1.05
CA PRO A 194 11.16 0.21 2.22
C PRO A 194 12.10 1.41 2.08
N GLY A 195 12.38 2.14 3.18
CA GLY A 195 13.32 3.28 3.21
C GLY A 195 12.71 4.54 3.78
#